data_de67fb6b400d650676039387b54578d5
#
_entry.id   de67fb6b400d650676039387b54578d5
#
_cell.length_a   1.000
_cell.length_b   1.000
_cell.length_c   1.000
_cell.angle_alpha   90.00
_cell.angle_beta   90.00
_cell.angle_gamma   90.00
#
_symmetry.space_group_name_H-M   'P 1'
#
loop_
_entity.id
_entity.type
_entity.pdbx_description
1 polymer ?
#
loop_
_entity_poly.entity_id
_entity_poly.type
_entity_poly.pdbx_seq_one_letter_code
_entity_poly.pdbx_strand_id
1 'polypeptide(L)'
;TKPRAPQAGAPTHSSRTKTDPVNGQRPRNHCFAGKTMVGKDLPESVRGKYPHGVPFNMRGFPDFSRYSLKTVNITLGGSRATDFARANDAAFGKGNPYGNTSPTINGKEYTWHHNQERGKMELVPRDIHDAVKHTGGVACNK
;
A
#
# COMPACT_ATOMS: atom_id res chain seq x y z
N THR A 1 -10.38 18.75 9.90
CA THR A 1 -10.46 18.76 9.73
C THR A 1 -10.18 18.97 9.63
N LYS A 2 -10.04 19.17 9.48
CA LYS A 2 -9.87 19.41 9.27
C LYS A 2 -9.68 19.64 8.84
N PRO A 3 -9.71 19.84 8.85
CA PRO A 3 -9.50 20.24 8.30
C PRO A 3 -8.92 20.79 8.01
N ARG A 4 -8.69 21.29 7.64
CA ARG A 4 -8.39 21.88 7.27
C ARG A 4 -8.20 21.93 6.58
N ALA A 5 -8.36 22.00 6.42
CA ALA A 5 -8.21 22.24 5.77
C ALA A 5 -7.79 22.30 5.29
N PRO A 6 -7.85 22.56 4.95
CA PRO A 6 -7.42 22.80 4.38
C PRO A 6 -6.89 22.96 4.09
N GLN A 7 -6.79 23.27 3.91
CA GLN A 7 -6.50 23.57 3.68
C GLN A 7 -6.09 23.57 3.28
N ALA A 8 -6.24 23.79 3.03
CA ALA A 8 -5.96 23.93 2.61
C ALA A 8 -5.37 24.03 2.40
N GLY A 9 -5.15 24.15 2.29
CA GLY A 9 -4.72 24.35 1.99
C GLY A 9 -3.86 24.39 1.89
N ALA A 10 -3.69 24.64 1.89
CA ALA A 10 -3.01 24.66 1.85
C ALA A 10 -2.21 24.75 1.68
N PRO A 11 -1.95 24.82 1.46
CA PRO A 11 -1.05 24.81 1.43
C PRO A 11 -0.12 24.98 1.29
N THR A 12 0.21 25.06 1.46
CA THR A 12 0.94 25.34 1.47
C THR A 12 2.00 25.03 1.60
N HIS A 13 2.36 24.90 1.68
CA HIS A 13 3.34 24.74 1.98
C HIS A 13 4.34 24.05 1.52
N SER A 14 4.74 23.84 1.69
CA SER A 14 5.79 23.41 1.31
C SER A 14 5.83 22.20 0.77
N SER A 15 5.52 22.10 0.11
CA SER A 15 5.78 21.46 -0.72
C SER A 15 6.18 20.12 -0.56
N ARG A 16 6.85 19.53 -0.83
CA ARG A 16 7.22 18.34 -0.86
C ARG A 16 7.41 17.74 0.35
N THR A 17 6.95 18.25 1.21
CA THR A 17 7.20 17.81 2.48
C THR A 17 6.22 16.78 2.91
N LYS A 18 5.90 16.74 4.16
CA LYS A 18 5.10 15.69 4.76
C LYS A 18 3.64 15.89 4.47
N THR A 19 2.94 14.82 4.15
CA THR A 19 1.50 14.84 4.03
C THR A 19 0.87 14.66 5.40
N ASP A 20 -0.40 14.98 5.53
CA ASP A 20 -1.12 14.79 6.78
C ASP A 20 -1.32 13.30 7.06
N PRO A 21 -1.30 12.89 8.32
CA PRO A 21 -1.59 11.52 8.69
C PRO A 21 -3.01 11.13 8.31
N VAL A 22 -3.20 9.86 7.96
CA VAL A 22 -4.52 9.28 7.72
C VAL A 22 -4.68 8.12 8.69
N ASN A 23 -5.77 8.15 9.47
CA ASN A 23 -5.99 7.17 10.53
C ASN A 23 -4.80 7.06 11.48
N GLY A 24 -4.20 8.21 11.78
CA GLY A 24 -3.08 8.27 12.71
C GLY A 24 -1.74 7.87 12.14
N GLN A 25 -1.68 7.57 10.84
CA GLN A 25 -0.45 7.13 10.20
C GLN A 25 -0.02 8.09 9.11
N ARG A 26 1.26 8.44 9.12
CA ARG A 26 1.85 9.19 8.03
C ARG A 26 2.37 8.20 7.00
N PRO A 27 2.03 8.35 5.72
CA PRO A 27 2.50 7.42 4.69
C PRO A 27 4.02 7.42 4.59
N ARG A 28 4.59 6.24 4.44
CA ARG A 28 6.04 6.07 4.31
C ARG A 28 6.58 6.81 3.09
N ASN A 29 5.83 6.76 1.99
CA ASN A 29 6.27 7.34 0.71
C ASN A 29 5.60 8.67 0.42
N HIS A 30 5.44 9.50 1.44
CA HIS A 30 4.72 10.75 1.31
C HIS A 30 5.32 11.70 0.25
N CYS A 31 6.60 11.57 -0.05
CA CYS A 31 7.23 12.40 -1.08
C CYS A 31 6.77 12.05 -2.50
N PHE A 32 6.09 10.92 -2.67
CA PHE A 32 5.50 10.56 -3.97
C PHE A 32 4.03 10.95 -4.08
N ALA A 33 3.49 11.69 -3.13
CA ALA A 33 2.08 12.09 -3.17
C ALA A 33 1.74 12.73 -4.52
N GLY A 34 0.70 12.22 -5.18
CA GLY A 34 0.25 12.70 -6.48
C GLY A 34 1.13 12.29 -7.64
N LYS A 35 2.13 11.45 -7.42
CA LYS A 35 3.07 11.01 -8.46
C LYS A 35 2.97 9.51 -8.65
N THR A 36 3.62 9.02 -9.72
CA THR A 36 3.72 7.57 -9.97
C THR A 36 5.16 7.14 -9.78
N MET A 37 5.36 6.11 -8.95
CA MET A 37 6.67 5.50 -8.76
C MET A 37 6.86 4.54 -9.92
N VAL A 38 7.75 4.84 -10.87
CA VAL A 38 7.88 4.09 -12.11
C VAL A 38 9.33 4.14 -12.61
N GLY A 39 9.71 3.14 -13.40
CA GLY A 39 11.03 3.10 -14.03
C GLY A 39 12.15 3.11 -12.99
N LYS A 40 13.03 4.10 -13.08
CA LYS A 40 14.18 4.20 -12.17
C LYS A 40 13.80 4.42 -10.71
N ASP A 41 12.56 4.78 -10.43
CA ASP A 41 12.08 4.88 -9.06
C ASP A 41 11.99 3.51 -8.40
N LEU A 42 11.94 2.45 -9.19
CA LEU A 42 11.80 1.07 -8.71
C LEU A 42 13.12 0.32 -8.87
N PRO A 43 13.37 -0.68 -8.01
CA PRO A 43 14.54 -1.55 -8.17
C PRO A 43 14.53 -2.24 -9.53
N GLU A 44 15.72 -2.48 -10.06
CA GLU A 44 15.86 -3.13 -11.36
C GLU A 44 15.12 -4.46 -11.44
N SER A 45 15.11 -5.20 -10.35
CA SER A 45 14.48 -6.53 -10.30
C SER A 45 12.98 -6.52 -10.58
N VAL A 46 12.31 -5.39 -10.37
CA VAL A 46 10.86 -5.31 -10.54
C VAL A 46 10.41 -4.36 -11.63
N ARG A 47 11.25 -3.40 -12.04
CA ARG A 47 10.80 -2.37 -12.98
C ARG A 47 10.34 -2.93 -14.32
N GLY A 48 10.96 -4.00 -14.78
CA GLY A 48 10.58 -4.65 -16.03
C GLY A 48 9.26 -5.41 -15.95
N LYS A 49 8.93 -5.92 -14.76
CA LYS A 49 7.68 -6.65 -14.54
C LYS A 49 6.49 -5.72 -14.36
N TYR A 50 6.74 -4.50 -13.93
CA TYR A 50 5.68 -3.55 -13.60
C TYR A 50 5.91 -2.21 -14.31
N PRO A 51 5.82 -2.23 -15.65
CA PRO A 51 6.14 -1.04 -16.45
C PRO A 51 5.23 0.15 -16.20
N HIS A 52 4.03 -0.09 -15.68
CA HIS A 52 3.10 0.98 -15.35
C HIS A 52 3.39 1.60 -13.97
N GLY A 53 4.27 0.99 -13.20
CA GLY A 53 4.62 1.49 -11.88
C GLY A 53 3.47 1.46 -10.89
N VAL A 54 3.60 2.25 -9.83
CA VAL A 54 2.60 2.33 -8.75
C VAL A 54 2.25 3.79 -8.54
N PRO A 55 1.02 4.20 -8.87
CA PRO A 55 0.60 5.58 -8.60
C PRO A 55 0.36 5.79 -7.11
N PHE A 56 0.56 7.01 -6.66
CA PHE A 56 0.30 7.41 -5.28
C PHE A 56 -0.80 8.46 -5.27
N ASN A 57 -1.71 8.37 -4.33
CA ASN A 57 -2.75 9.38 -4.19
C ASN A 57 -2.14 10.66 -3.61
N MET A 58 -2.96 11.70 -3.51
CA MET A 58 -2.49 13.01 -3.04
C MET A 58 -2.03 12.99 -1.58
N ARG A 59 -2.38 11.96 -0.84
CA ARG A 59 -1.97 11.80 0.56
C ARG A 59 -0.71 10.96 0.71
N GLY A 60 -0.17 10.44 -0.40
CA GLY A 60 1.08 9.69 -0.37
C GLY A 60 0.92 8.20 -0.13
N PHE A 61 -0.27 7.66 -0.31
CA PHE A 61 -0.49 6.21 -0.22
C PHE A 61 -0.43 5.57 -1.60
N PRO A 62 0.22 4.41 -1.71
CA PRO A 62 0.32 3.74 -2.99
C PRO A 62 -1.03 3.12 -3.39
N ASP A 63 -1.30 3.12 -4.68
CA ASP A 63 -2.47 2.49 -5.24
C ASP A 63 -2.04 1.21 -5.95
N PHE A 64 -2.26 0.07 -5.33
CA PHE A 64 -1.91 -1.23 -5.88
C PHE A 64 -3.07 -1.89 -6.63
N SER A 65 -4.18 -1.18 -6.84
CA SER A 65 -5.38 -1.79 -7.41
C SER A 65 -5.14 -2.46 -8.75
N ARG A 66 -4.24 -1.92 -9.57
CA ARG A 66 -3.90 -2.52 -10.85
C ARG A 66 -3.35 -3.95 -10.70
N TYR A 67 -2.66 -4.22 -9.60
CA TYR A 67 -2.00 -5.49 -9.37
C TYR A 67 -2.69 -6.36 -8.32
N SER A 68 -3.78 -5.87 -7.76
CA SER A 68 -4.49 -6.59 -6.72
C SER A 68 -5.23 -7.78 -7.30
N LEU A 69 -4.96 -8.97 -6.77
CA LEU A 69 -5.67 -10.18 -7.19
C LEU A 69 -7.04 -10.26 -6.52
N LYS A 70 -7.12 -9.82 -5.27
CA LYS A 70 -8.35 -9.82 -4.46
C LYS A 70 -8.37 -8.58 -3.60
N THR A 71 -9.55 -8.03 -3.39
CA THR A 71 -9.75 -6.93 -2.44
C THR A 71 -10.90 -7.32 -1.51
N VAL A 72 -10.66 -7.25 -0.22
CA VAL A 72 -11.66 -7.63 0.78
C VAL A 72 -11.73 -6.58 1.88
N ASN A 73 -12.85 -6.57 2.59
CA ASN A 73 -13.01 -5.71 3.76
C ASN A 73 -13.14 -6.62 4.98
N ILE A 74 -12.36 -6.31 6.02
CA ILE A 74 -12.36 -7.09 7.24
C ILE A 74 -12.51 -6.17 8.44
N THR A 75 -12.84 -6.75 9.59
CA THR A 75 -12.72 -6.06 10.85
C THR A 75 -11.28 -6.27 11.33
N LEU A 76 -10.56 -5.18 11.57
CA LEU A 76 -9.17 -5.27 12.01
C LEU A 76 -9.10 -5.91 13.40
N GLY A 77 -8.12 -6.78 13.58
CA GLY A 77 -7.98 -7.56 14.79
C GLY A 77 -6.85 -7.17 15.72
N GLY A 78 -6.13 -6.10 15.39
CA GLY A 78 -5.06 -5.62 16.25
C GLY A 78 -3.70 -6.23 16.00
N SER A 79 -3.60 -7.24 15.15
CA SER A 79 -2.32 -7.82 14.78
C SER A 79 -2.32 -8.17 13.30
N ARG A 80 -1.13 -8.21 12.73
CA ARG A 80 -0.95 -8.59 11.32
C ARG A 80 -1.45 -10.01 11.07
N ALA A 81 -1.14 -10.93 11.97
CA ALA A 81 -1.55 -12.32 11.81
C ALA A 81 -3.07 -12.47 11.80
N THR A 82 -3.75 -11.79 12.72
CA THR A 82 -5.20 -11.83 12.78
C THR A 82 -5.81 -11.22 11.50
N ASP A 83 -5.28 -10.11 11.05
CA ASP A 83 -5.79 -9.45 9.85
C ASP A 83 -5.60 -10.32 8.61
N PHE A 84 -4.44 -10.97 8.50
CA PHE A 84 -4.17 -11.88 7.38
C PHE A 84 -5.12 -13.08 7.40
N ALA A 85 -5.37 -13.66 8.59
CA ALA A 85 -6.31 -14.77 8.71
C ALA A 85 -7.71 -14.36 8.26
N ARG A 86 -8.16 -13.20 8.70
CA ARG A 86 -9.49 -12.70 8.34
C ARG A 86 -9.58 -12.38 6.86
N ALA A 87 -8.51 -11.81 6.29
CA ALA A 87 -8.47 -11.50 4.86
C ALA A 87 -8.49 -12.77 4.03
N ASN A 88 -7.71 -13.79 4.40
CA ASN A 88 -7.70 -15.05 3.70
C ASN A 88 -9.08 -15.72 3.76
N ASP A 89 -9.73 -15.70 4.92
CA ASP A 89 -11.08 -16.25 5.05
C ASP A 89 -12.07 -15.51 4.16
N ALA A 90 -11.98 -14.19 4.12
CA ALA A 90 -12.89 -13.38 3.29
C ALA A 90 -12.66 -13.62 1.80
N ALA A 91 -11.41 -13.82 1.39
CA ALA A 91 -11.05 -13.97 -0.01
C ALA A 91 -11.24 -15.40 -0.53
N PHE A 92 -10.95 -16.39 0.31
CA PHE A 92 -10.86 -17.79 -0.13
C PHE A 92 -11.78 -18.74 0.63
N GLY A 93 -12.49 -18.24 1.64
CA GLY A 93 -13.39 -19.04 2.45
C GLY A 93 -12.71 -19.63 3.67
N LYS A 94 -13.50 -19.94 4.69
CA LYS A 94 -12.99 -20.56 5.89
C LYS A 94 -12.47 -21.96 5.54
N GLY A 95 -11.39 -22.35 6.20
CA GLY A 95 -10.75 -23.62 5.91
C GLY A 95 -9.78 -23.56 4.74
N ASN A 96 -9.50 -22.35 4.23
CA ASN A 96 -8.52 -22.20 3.16
C ASN A 96 -7.13 -22.62 3.64
N PRO A 97 -6.22 -22.95 2.70
CA PRO A 97 -4.90 -23.48 3.09
C PRO A 97 -3.91 -22.43 3.59
N TYR A 98 -4.27 -21.15 3.55
CA TYR A 98 -3.30 -20.08 3.82
C TYR A 98 -3.21 -19.70 5.31
N GLY A 99 -4.28 -19.94 6.08
CA GLY A 99 -4.29 -19.57 7.50
C GLY A 99 -4.06 -18.08 7.70
N ASN A 100 -3.02 -17.74 8.45
CA ASN A 100 -2.65 -16.35 8.70
C ASN A 100 -1.38 -15.94 7.96
N THR A 101 -1.07 -16.61 6.87
CA THR A 101 0.14 -16.37 6.09
C THR A 101 -0.14 -15.59 4.81
N SER A 102 0.93 -15.17 4.16
CA SER A 102 0.86 -14.54 2.85
C SER A 102 0.70 -15.64 1.79
N PRO A 103 -0.35 -15.61 0.98
CA PRO A 103 -0.59 -16.67 -0.01
C PRO A 103 0.46 -16.74 -1.10
N THR A 104 0.78 -17.96 -1.52
CA THR A 104 1.52 -18.20 -2.77
C THR A 104 0.55 -18.88 -3.71
N ILE A 105 0.29 -18.29 -4.87
CA ILE A 105 -0.72 -18.75 -5.80
C ILE A 105 -0.07 -18.92 -7.16
N ASN A 106 -0.16 -20.15 -7.72
CA ASN A 106 0.45 -20.49 -9.01
C ASN A 106 1.94 -20.12 -9.06
N GLY A 107 2.64 -20.38 -7.95
CA GLY A 107 4.08 -20.13 -7.86
C GLY A 107 4.45 -18.68 -7.65
N LYS A 108 3.50 -17.76 -7.51
CA LYS A 108 3.76 -16.36 -7.30
C LYS A 108 3.40 -15.97 -5.88
N GLU A 109 4.32 -15.27 -5.21
CA GLU A 109 4.11 -14.83 -3.83
C GLU A 109 3.32 -13.54 -3.79
N TYR A 110 2.29 -13.52 -2.95
CA TYR A 110 1.47 -12.35 -2.69
C TYR A 110 1.56 -11.97 -1.23
N THR A 111 1.14 -10.76 -0.91
CA THR A 111 1.01 -10.32 0.47
C THR A 111 -0.27 -9.48 0.60
N TRP A 112 -0.83 -9.46 1.80
CA TRP A 112 -1.97 -8.60 2.08
C TRP A 112 -1.47 -7.21 2.42
N HIS A 113 -1.93 -6.24 1.66
CA HIS A 113 -1.62 -4.84 1.88
C HIS A 113 -2.78 -4.19 2.64
N HIS A 114 -2.47 -3.60 3.78
CA HIS A 114 -3.45 -2.78 4.51
C HIS A 114 -3.60 -1.47 3.76
N ASN A 115 -4.78 -1.26 3.19
CA ASN A 115 -5.07 -0.03 2.48
C ASN A 115 -5.28 1.10 3.51
N GLN A 116 -5.11 2.37 3.08
CA GLN A 116 -5.36 3.51 3.96
C GLN A 116 -6.83 3.57 4.41
N GLU A 117 -7.74 2.97 3.65
CA GLU A 117 -9.12 2.83 4.09
C GLU A 117 -9.18 1.72 5.12
N ARG A 118 -9.62 2.06 6.30
CA ARG A 118 -9.58 1.14 7.43
C ARG A 118 -10.35 -0.14 7.14
N GLY A 119 -9.69 -1.26 7.32
CA GLY A 119 -10.29 -2.58 7.10
C GLY A 119 -10.23 -3.09 5.66
N LYS A 120 -9.78 -2.27 4.72
CA LYS A 120 -9.64 -2.70 3.33
C LYS A 120 -8.29 -3.36 3.14
N MET A 121 -8.32 -4.60 2.64
CA MET A 121 -7.12 -5.40 2.41
C MET A 121 -7.03 -5.76 0.94
N GLU A 122 -5.84 -5.61 0.36
CA GLU A 122 -5.60 -5.93 -1.04
C GLU A 122 -4.51 -6.98 -1.14
N LEU A 123 -4.75 -8.02 -1.92
CA LEU A 123 -3.78 -9.09 -2.13
C LEU A 123 -2.93 -8.72 -3.34
N VAL A 124 -1.70 -8.29 -3.10
CA VAL A 124 -0.82 -7.77 -4.14
C VAL A 124 0.46 -8.61 -4.25
N PRO A 125 1.10 -8.63 -5.42
CA PRO A 125 2.38 -9.32 -5.56
C PRO A 125 3.40 -8.80 -4.56
N ARG A 126 4.07 -9.71 -3.90
CA ARG A 126 4.98 -9.36 -2.82
C ARG A 126 6.17 -8.55 -3.31
N ASP A 127 6.69 -8.87 -4.49
CA ASP A 127 7.85 -8.17 -5.00
C ASP A 127 7.62 -6.68 -5.21
N ILE A 128 6.50 -6.31 -5.83
CA ILE A 128 6.19 -4.88 -6.05
C ILE A 128 5.83 -4.18 -4.74
N HIS A 129 5.12 -4.88 -3.87
CA HIS A 129 4.76 -4.33 -2.56
C HIS A 129 6.00 -3.98 -1.74
N ASP A 130 6.95 -4.92 -1.67
CA ASP A 130 8.18 -4.72 -0.90
C ASP A 130 9.07 -3.68 -1.56
N ALA A 131 9.14 -3.67 -2.89
CA ALA A 131 9.94 -2.69 -3.62
C ALA A 131 9.48 -1.27 -3.35
N VAL A 132 8.17 -1.04 -3.39
CA VAL A 132 7.60 0.29 -3.13
C VAL A 132 7.88 0.69 -1.68
N LYS A 133 7.72 -0.23 -0.75
CA LYS A 133 7.94 0.04 0.66
C LYS A 133 9.39 0.46 0.94
N HIS A 134 10.36 -0.27 0.37
CA HIS A 134 11.78 0.03 0.60
C HIS A 134 12.24 1.27 -0.15
N THR A 135 11.86 1.38 -1.41
CA THR A 135 12.31 2.49 -2.25
C THR A 135 11.84 3.83 -1.70
N GLY A 136 10.58 3.87 -1.29
CA GLY A 136 10.01 5.11 -0.76
C GLY A 136 10.73 5.60 0.48
N GLY A 137 11.13 4.68 1.36
CA GLY A 137 11.88 5.05 2.56
C GLY A 137 13.18 5.73 2.22
N VAL A 138 13.90 5.25 1.22
CA VAL A 138 15.15 5.85 0.77
C VAL A 138 14.89 7.18 0.07
N ALA A 139 13.95 7.21 -0.85
CA ALA A 139 13.67 8.41 -1.66
C ALA A 139 13.21 9.58 -0.79
N CYS A 140 12.37 9.31 0.20
CA CYS A 140 11.83 10.37 1.04
C CYS A 140 12.81 10.90 2.07
N ASN A 141 13.90 10.21 2.28
CA ASN A 141 14.91 10.64 3.23
C ASN A 141 16.06 11.42 2.59
N LYS A 142 15.99 11.66 1.30
CA LYS A 142 17.00 12.45 0.61
C LYS A 142 16.82 13.93 0.84
#